data_7c72a8ddc9f510bea04b1d179b4180ab
#
_entry.id   7c72a8ddc9f510bea04b1d179b4180ab
#
_cell.length_a   1.000
_cell.length_b   1.000
_cell.length_c   1.000
_cell.angle_alpha   90.00
_cell.angle_beta   90.00
_cell.angle_gamma   90.00
#
_symmetry.space_group_name_H-M   'P 1'
#
loop_
_entity.id
_entity.type
_entity.pdbx_description
1 polymer ?
#
loop_
_entity_poly.entity_id
_entity_poly.type
_entity_poly.pdbx_seq_one_letter_code
_entity_poly.pdbx_strand_id
1 'polypeptide(L)'
;AQTSPSPGGPRTARSPSPENDPASAVRSPLLTWPVLAWGLWDWGSAAFNAVVTTFVFTVYLTSSAFGEKATTESSLSVGLAIAGACIALLAPVTGHRADRAGRTIFWLGAYTAAVVVISAALFFVLPHPGYLWLGITLLGAGNVFFELASVNYNGILSRITTKDRVGAVSGLGWGMGYIGGIVLLLIVYVGFINPEVG
;
A
#
# COMPACT_ATOMS: atom_id res chain seq x y z
N ALA A 1 8.68 -81.78 11.81
CA ALA A 1 8.60 -80.93 12.98
C ALA A 1 8.04 -79.57 12.54
N GLN A 2 6.78 -79.31 12.87
CA GLN A 2 6.09 -78.04 12.63
C GLN A 2 6.32 -77.17 13.90
N THR A 3 6.91 -75.99 13.71
CA THR A 3 6.98 -74.96 14.74
C THR A 3 5.80 -73.97 14.54
N SER A 4 4.90 -73.95 15.52
CA SER A 4 3.78 -73.03 15.64
C SER A 4 4.27 -71.58 15.80
N PRO A 5 3.61 -70.57 15.20
CA PRO A 5 3.90 -69.18 15.49
C PRO A 5 3.24 -68.77 16.84
N SER A 6 4.01 -68.03 17.63
CA SER A 6 3.61 -67.47 18.94
C SER A 6 2.54 -66.36 18.77
N PRO A 7 1.52 -66.27 19.67
CA PRO A 7 0.47 -65.24 19.57
C PRO A 7 1.09 -63.89 19.96
N GLY A 8 0.87 -62.89 19.07
CA GLY A 8 1.30 -61.50 19.29
C GLY A 8 0.65 -60.86 20.52
N GLY A 9 1.50 -60.32 21.39
CA GLY A 9 1.06 -59.54 22.55
C GLY A 9 0.26 -58.29 22.16
N PRO A 10 -0.50 -57.72 23.11
CA PRO A 10 -1.38 -56.58 22.84
C PRO A 10 -0.55 -55.34 22.43
N ARG A 11 -0.87 -54.82 21.24
CA ARG A 11 -0.34 -53.51 20.77
C ARG A 11 -0.84 -52.47 21.74
N THR A 12 0.03 -51.98 22.65
CA THR A 12 -0.26 -50.77 23.39
C THR A 12 -0.44 -49.63 22.42
N ALA A 13 -1.66 -49.12 22.36
CA ALA A 13 -1.97 -47.90 21.61
C ALA A 13 -1.05 -46.79 22.14
N ARG A 14 -0.10 -46.38 21.29
CA ARG A 14 0.77 -45.23 21.57
C ARG A 14 -0.15 -44.03 21.68
N SER A 15 -0.32 -43.48 22.89
CA SER A 15 -0.97 -42.18 23.07
C SER A 15 -0.29 -41.16 22.17
N PRO A 16 -1.05 -40.36 21.41
CA PRO A 16 -0.46 -39.30 20.57
C PRO A 16 0.36 -38.38 21.50
N SER A 17 1.61 -38.15 21.09
CA SER A 17 2.47 -37.19 21.78
C SER A 17 1.81 -35.82 21.74
N PRO A 18 1.94 -35.01 22.84
CA PRO A 18 1.34 -33.67 22.93
C PRO A 18 1.77 -32.71 21.82
N GLU A 19 2.82 -33.06 21.09
CA GLU A 19 3.39 -32.29 19.99
C GLU A 19 2.53 -32.29 18.70
N ASN A 20 1.57 -33.22 18.57
CA ASN A 20 0.72 -33.38 17.39
C ASN A 20 -0.76 -33.04 17.66
N ASP A 21 -1.08 -32.35 18.76
CA ASP A 21 -2.42 -31.84 18.98
C ASP A 21 -2.67 -30.58 18.14
N PRO A 22 -3.53 -30.62 17.09
CA PRO A 22 -3.87 -29.45 16.27
C PRO A 22 -4.52 -28.34 17.10
N ALA A 23 -4.98 -28.61 18.32
CA ALA A 23 -5.53 -27.62 19.24
C ALA A 23 -4.44 -26.83 19.99
N SER A 24 -3.19 -27.34 20.06
CA SER A 24 -2.06 -26.68 20.73
C SER A 24 -1.29 -25.71 19.83
N ALA A 25 -1.66 -25.53 18.56
CA ALA A 25 -1.18 -24.43 17.74
C ALA A 25 -1.70 -23.12 18.34
N VAL A 26 -0.95 -22.60 19.32
CA VAL A 26 -1.13 -21.25 19.86
C VAL A 26 -1.21 -20.32 18.65
N ARG A 27 -2.42 -19.87 18.30
CA ARG A 27 -2.65 -18.87 17.23
C ARG A 27 -1.93 -17.62 17.68
N SER A 28 -0.69 -17.44 17.26
CA SER A 28 0.02 -16.18 17.46
C SER A 28 -0.90 -15.03 17.05
N PRO A 29 -0.98 -13.94 17.83
CA PRO A 29 -1.93 -12.87 17.54
C PRO A 29 -1.71 -12.36 16.09
N LEU A 30 -2.80 -12.10 15.36
CA LEU A 30 -2.74 -11.50 14.02
C LEU A 30 -2.09 -10.11 14.09
N LEU A 31 -2.34 -9.40 15.18
CA LEU A 31 -1.84 -8.06 15.45
C LEU A 31 -0.47 -8.14 16.14
N THR A 32 0.56 -8.33 15.36
CA THR A 32 1.95 -8.16 15.81
C THR A 32 2.42 -6.74 15.45
N TRP A 33 3.43 -6.23 16.16
CA TRP A 33 3.98 -4.90 15.88
C TRP A 33 4.40 -4.70 14.41
N PRO A 34 5.08 -5.64 13.74
CA PRO A 34 5.39 -5.51 12.32
C PRO A 34 4.14 -5.41 11.43
N VAL A 35 3.08 -6.15 11.73
CA VAL A 35 1.81 -6.11 10.99
C VAL A 35 1.10 -4.77 11.19
N LEU A 36 1.09 -4.26 12.42
CA LEU A 36 0.52 -2.94 12.72
C LEU A 36 1.29 -1.82 12.02
N ALA A 37 2.62 -1.84 12.10
CA ALA A 37 3.47 -0.84 11.45
C ALA A 37 3.29 -0.87 9.92
N TRP A 38 3.16 -2.07 9.35
CA TRP A 38 2.87 -2.27 7.93
C TRP A 38 1.49 -1.69 7.57
N GLY A 39 0.44 -2.00 8.33
CA GLY A 39 -0.90 -1.45 8.10
C GLY A 39 -1.00 0.07 8.31
N LEU A 40 -0.23 0.65 9.24
CA LEU A 40 -0.14 2.11 9.44
C LEU A 40 0.47 2.83 8.24
N TRP A 41 1.37 2.20 7.50
CA TRP A 41 1.86 2.77 6.25
C TRP A 41 0.72 2.88 5.23
N ASP A 42 -0.13 1.86 5.11
CA ASP A 42 -1.28 1.89 4.20
C ASP A 42 -2.29 2.97 4.61
N TRP A 43 -2.57 3.09 5.91
CA TRP A 43 -3.38 4.20 6.45
C TRP A 43 -2.84 5.57 6.01
N GLY A 44 -1.54 5.84 6.21
CA GLY A 44 -0.91 7.13 5.88
C GLY A 44 -0.83 7.38 4.38
N SER A 45 -0.56 6.35 3.58
CA SER A 45 -0.42 6.44 2.13
C SER A 45 -1.76 6.67 1.42
N ALA A 46 -2.87 6.26 2.01
CA ALA A 46 -4.21 6.54 1.50
C ALA A 46 -4.48 8.06 1.37
N ALA A 47 -3.81 8.88 2.16
CA ALA A 47 -3.84 10.33 2.05
C ALA A 47 -3.42 10.83 0.65
N PHE A 48 -2.31 10.34 0.14
CA PHE A 48 -1.84 10.71 -1.20
C PHE A 48 -2.84 10.24 -2.27
N ASN A 49 -3.27 9.00 -2.18
CA ASN A 49 -4.17 8.42 -3.18
C ASN A 49 -5.55 9.10 -3.18
N ALA A 50 -6.19 9.25 -2.01
CA ALA A 50 -7.51 9.84 -1.92
C ALA A 50 -7.50 11.36 -2.18
N VAL A 51 -6.62 12.13 -1.53
CA VAL A 51 -6.62 13.58 -1.62
C VAL A 51 -5.90 14.05 -2.89
N VAL A 52 -4.65 13.63 -3.10
CA VAL A 52 -3.85 14.15 -4.20
C VAL A 52 -4.31 13.57 -5.53
N THR A 53 -4.32 12.25 -5.66
CA THR A 53 -4.52 11.61 -6.97
C THR A 53 -5.98 11.61 -7.42
N THR A 54 -6.95 11.45 -6.47
CA THR A 54 -8.33 11.16 -6.86
C THR A 54 -9.27 12.37 -6.72
N PHE A 55 -9.42 12.91 -5.50
CA PHE A 55 -10.58 13.78 -5.22
C PHE A 55 -10.28 15.26 -5.15
N VAL A 56 -9.06 15.69 -4.80
CA VAL A 56 -8.80 17.12 -4.55
C VAL A 56 -7.88 17.71 -5.61
N PHE A 57 -6.64 17.23 -5.73
CA PHE A 57 -5.67 17.89 -6.59
C PHE A 57 -5.95 17.68 -8.09
N THR A 58 -6.43 16.51 -8.48
CA THR A 58 -6.87 16.24 -9.86
C THR A 58 -8.04 17.16 -10.25
N VAL A 59 -9.02 17.33 -9.37
CA VAL A 59 -10.15 18.25 -9.59
C VAL A 59 -9.66 19.71 -9.65
N TYR A 60 -8.71 20.08 -8.79
CA TYR A 60 -8.09 21.40 -8.81
C TYR A 60 -7.42 21.70 -10.15
N LEU A 61 -6.61 20.79 -10.71
CA LEU A 61 -5.93 20.97 -11.99
C LEU A 61 -6.88 21.05 -13.19
N THR A 62 -8.07 20.47 -13.09
CA THR A 62 -9.09 20.50 -14.16
C THR A 62 -10.10 21.65 -13.98
N SER A 63 -9.88 22.53 -12.99
CA SER A 63 -10.70 23.71 -12.77
C SER A 63 -10.45 24.77 -13.85
N SER A 64 -11.42 25.71 -14.01
CA SER A 64 -11.33 26.81 -14.95
C SER A 64 -10.15 27.76 -14.74
N ALA A 65 -9.52 27.71 -13.57
CA ALA A 65 -8.33 28.49 -13.25
C ALA A 65 -7.10 28.12 -14.09
N PHE A 66 -7.03 26.91 -14.61
CA PHE A 66 -5.91 26.42 -15.43
C PHE A 66 -6.17 26.48 -16.93
N GLY A 67 -7.42 26.74 -17.33
CA GLY A 67 -7.79 26.86 -18.75
C GLY A 67 -9.12 26.20 -19.08
N GLU A 68 -9.32 25.91 -20.35
CA GLU A 68 -10.50 25.20 -20.82
C GLU A 68 -10.48 23.76 -20.31
N LYS A 69 -11.62 23.29 -19.75
CA LYS A 69 -11.75 21.98 -19.10
C LYS A 69 -11.32 20.82 -20.00
N ALA A 70 -11.74 20.81 -21.25
CA ALA A 70 -11.38 19.75 -22.20
C ALA A 70 -9.86 19.66 -22.43
N THR A 71 -9.19 20.81 -22.50
CA THR A 71 -7.74 20.90 -22.69
C THR A 71 -6.98 20.46 -21.44
N THR A 72 -7.43 20.88 -20.24
CA THR A 72 -6.79 20.50 -18.97
C THR A 72 -6.97 19.02 -18.67
N GLU A 73 -8.16 18.45 -18.90
CA GLU A 73 -8.43 17.01 -18.74
C GLU A 73 -7.59 16.17 -19.73
N SER A 74 -7.48 16.61 -20.98
CA SER A 74 -6.64 15.93 -21.97
C SER A 74 -5.16 15.96 -21.58
N SER A 75 -4.64 17.13 -21.17
CA SER A 75 -3.26 17.29 -20.72
C SER A 75 -2.96 16.44 -19.50
N LEU A 76 -3.86 16.41 -18.52
CA LEU A 76 -3.75 15.57 -17.34
C LEU A 76 -3.72 14.08 -17.69
N SER A 77 -4.61 13.64 -18.59
CA SER A 77 -4.68 12.26 -19.05
C SER A 77 -3.37 11.82 -19.73
N VAL A 78 -2.79 12.68 -20.58
CA VAL A 78 -1.49 12.42 -21.20
C VAL A 78 -0.39 12.33 -20.15
N GLY A 79 -0.35 13.25 -19.19
CA GLY A 79 0.64 13.21 -18.12
C GLY A 79 0.56 11.95 -17.27
N LEU A 80 -0.66 11.54 -16.90
CA LEU A 80 -0.88 10.30 -16.15
C LEU A 80 -0.58 9.04 -16.97
N ALA A 81 -0.83 9.06 -18.29
CA ALA A 81 -0.44 7.95 -19.17
C ALA A 81 1.09 7.80 -19.24
N ILE A 82 1.83 8.91 -19.33
CA ILE A 82 3.30 8.89 -19.28
C ILE A 82 3.78 8.34 -17.94
N ALA A 83 3.21 8.80 -16.82
CA ALA A 83 3.51 8.27 -15.49
C ALA A 83 3.25 6.77 -15.40
N GLY A 84 2.11 6.29 -15.91
CA GLY A 84 1.77 4.87 -15.98
C GLY A 84 2.78 4.06 -16.79
N ALA A 85 3.24 4.57 -17.93
CA ALA A 85 4.30 3.93 -18.71
C ALA A 85 5.63 3.85 -17.94
N CYS A 86 6.01 4.92 -17.24
CA CYS A 86 7.19 4.92 -16.37
C CYS A 86 7.05 3.86 -15.25
N ILE A 87 5.90 3.77 -14.61
CA ILE A 87 5.61 2.76 -13.58
C ILE A 87 5.77 1.36 -14.15
N ALA A 88 5.16 1.07 -15.29
CA ALA A 88 5.22 -0.24 -15.94
C ALA A 88 6.65 -0.69 -16.22
N LEU A 89 7.55 0.22 -16.57
CA LEU A 89 8.94 -0.05 -16.84
C LEU A 89 9.80 -0.15 -15.56
N LEU A 90 9.56 0.73 -14.59
CA LEU A 90 10.43 0.87 -13.42
C LEU A 90 10.04 -0.09 -12.28
N ALA A 91 8.75 -0.38 -12.07
CA ALA A 91 8.29 -1.16 -10.93
C ALA A 91 8.88 -2.59 -10.89
N PRO A 92 8.93 -3.37 -11.98
CA PRO A 92 9.54 -4.69 -11.95
C PRO A 92 11.05 -4.63 -11.63
N VAL A 93 11.76 -3.65 -12.20
CA VAL A 93 13.22 -3.51 -12.04
C VAL A 93 13.57 -3.12 -10.62
N THR A 94 12.85 -2.14 -10.05
CA THR A 94 13.13 -1.63 -8.71
C THR A 94 12.74 -2.63 -7.63
N GLY A 95 11.61 -3.34 -7.78
CA GLY A 95 11.18 -4.40 -6.88
C GLY A 95 12.22 -5.53 -6.80
N HIS A 96 12.65 -6.07 -7.93
CA HIS A 96 13.68 -7.10 -7.97
C HIS A 96 15.03 -6.66 -7.37
N ARG A 97 15.44 -5.41 -7.60
CA ARG A 97 16.70 -4.89 -7.02
C ARG A 97 16.60 -4.73 -5.50
N ALA A 98 15.48 -4.22 -5.00
CA ALA A 98 15.25 -4.05 -3.57
C ALA A 98 15.25 -5.38 -2.82
N ASP A 99 14.61 -6.40 -3.38
CA ASP A 99 14.53 -7.75 -2.81
C ASP A 99 15.89 -8.45 -2.80
N ARG A 100 16.64 -8.40 -3.90
CA ARG A 100 17.99 -8.99 -3.98
C ARG A 100 18.97 -8.33 -3.02
N ALA A 101 18.87 -7.02 -2.84
CA ALA A 101 19.73 -6.27 -1.93
C ALA A 101 19.32 -6.41 -0.45
N GLY A 102 18.18 -7.03 -0.13
CA GLY A 102 17.64 -7.12 1.22
C GLY A 102 17.28 -5.77 1.85
N ARG A 103 17.11 -4.72 1.03
CA ARG A 103 16.92 -3.32 1.46
C ARG A 103 15.51 -2.78 1.17
N THR A 104 14.52 -3.66 1.14
CA THR A 104 13.12 -3.32 0.81
C THR A 104 12.56 -2.21 1.70
N ILE A 105 12.81 -2.26 3.01
CA ILE A 105 12.35 -1.22 3.97
C ILE A 105 13.02 0.13 3.69
N PHE A 106 14.31 0.14 3.36
CA PHE A 106 15.02 1.37 3.01
C PHE A 106 14.42 2.03 1.76
N TRP A 107 14.17 1.26 0.71
CA TRP A 107 13.57 1.77 -0.53
C TRP A 107 12.12 2.21 -0.33
N LEU A 108 11.33 1.47 0.47
CA LEU A 108 10.02 1.91 0.88
C LEU A 108 10.08 3.31 1.54
N GLY A 109 10.97 3.50 2.50
CA GLY A 109 11.16 4.78 3.18
C GLY A 109 11.61 5.90 2.24
N ALA A 110 12.57 5.61 1.35
CA ALA A 110 13.09 6.59 0.38
C ALA A 110 12.01 7.05 -0.61
N TYR A 111 11.23 6.13 -1.17
CA TYR A 111 10.15 6.47 -2.08
C TYR A 111 9.00 7.18 -1.37
N THR A 112 8.66 6.77 -0.14
CA THR A 112 7.66 7.47 0.68
C THR A 112 8.11 8.91 0.98
N ALA A 113 9.39 9.12 1.32
CA ALA A 113 9.93 10.46 1.52
C ALA A 113 9.85 11.31 0.25
N ALA A 114 10.14 10.73 -0.92
CA ALA A 114 9.97 11.42 -2.20
C ALA A 114 8.51 11.84 -2.43
N VAL A 115 7.53 10.95 -2.16
CA VAL A 115 6.10 11.29 -2.24
C VAL A 115 5.74 12.44 -1.32
N VAL A 116 6.23 12.45 -0.07
CA VAL A 116 5.97 13.52 0.90
C VAL A 116 6.54 14.85 0.40
N VAL A 117 7.78 14.87 -0.11
CA VAL A 117 8.40 16.08 -0.66
C VAL A 117 7.63 16.59 -1.88
N ILE A 118 7.23 15.69 -2.78
CA ILE A 118 6.43 16.05 -3.96
C ILE A 118 5.06 16.60 -3.53
N SER A 119 4.41 15.97 -2.55
CA SER A 119 3.12 16.45 -2.00
C SER A 119 3.26 17.85 -1.41
N ALA A 120 4.36 18.14 -0.71
CA ALA A 120 4.64 19.49 -0.22
C ALA A 120 4.91 20.47 -1.38
N ALA A 121 5.57 20.03 -2.45
CA ALA A 121 5.82 20.85 -3.64
C ALA A 121 4.54 21.21 -4.41
N LEU A 122 3.47 20.42 -4.31
CA LEU A 122 2.16 20.76 -4.89
C LEU A 122 1.58 22.06 -4.34
N PHE A 123 1.98 22.48 -3.14
CA PHE A 123 1.61 23.78 -2.56
C PHE A 123 2.02 24.97 -3.42
N PHE A 124 3.09 24.85 -4.21
CA PHE A 124 3.56 25.91 -5.10
C PHE A 124 2.82 25.97 -6.45
N VAL A 125 1.89 25.07 -6.71
CA VAL A 125 1.06 25.08 -7.92
C VAL A 125 -0.07 26.07 -7.76
N LEU A 126 0.12 27.29 -8.25
CA LEU A 126 -0.86 28.37 -8.16
C LEU A 126 -1.98 28.19 -9.22
N PRO A 127 -3.21 28.72 -8.98
CA PRO A 127 -4.34 28.61 -9.89
C PRO A 127 -4.16 29.55 -11.11
N HIS A 128 -3.28 29.18 -12.01
CA HIS A 128 -2.94 29.93 -13.21
C HIS A 128 -2.52 28.96 -14.32
N PRO A 129 -2.88 29.21 -15.61
CA PRO A 129 -2.57 28.31 -16.72
C PRO A 129 -1.10 27.93 -16.84
N GLY A 130 -0.17 28.84 -16.50
CA GLY A 130 1.27 28.58 -16.56
C GLY A 130 1.75 27.49 -15.58
N TYR A 131 0.99 27.17 -14.55
CA TYR A 131 1.33 26.13 -13.56
C TYR A 131 0.74 24.76 -13.89
N LEU A 132 -0.09 24.63 -14.91
CA LEU A 132 -0.72 23.36 -15.29
C LEU A 132 0.30 22.24 -15.46
N TRP A 133 1.32 22.46 -16.26
CA TRP A 133 2.34 21.44 -16.54
C TRP A 133 3.22 21.13 -15.33
N LEU A 134 3.48 22.11 -14.46
CA LEU A 134 4.14 21.88 -13.18
C LEU A 134 3.29 20.94 -12.31
N GLY A 135 1.99 21.23 -12.20
CA GLY A 135 1.05 20.39 -11.42
C GLY A 135 0.95 18.96 -11.97
N ILE A 136 0.81 18.82 -13.29
CA ILE A 136 0.76 17.50 -13.97
C ILE A 136 2.07 16.72 -13.74
N THR A 137 3.22 17.39 -13.87
CA THR A 137 4.52 16.73 -13.68
C THR A 137 4.72 16.28 -12.25
N LEU A 138 4.40 17.12 -11.26
CA LEU A 138 4.48 16.76 -9.84
C LEU A 138 3.51 15.63 -9.49
N LEU A 139 2.28 15.69 -9.99
CA LEU A 139 1.29 14.64 -9.79
C LEU A 139 1.76 13.32 -10.40
N GLY A 140 2.25 13.34 -11.65
CA GLY A 140 2.78 12.16 -12.32
C GLY A 140 4.01 11.57 -11.61
N ALA A 141 4.96 12.41 -11.21
CA ALA A 141 6.12 11.98 -10.44
C ALA A 141 5.71 11.39 -9.09
N GLY A 142 4.77 12.04 -8.38
CA GLY A 142 4.22 11.53 -7.13
C GLY A 142 3.61 10.14 -7.29
N ASN A 143 2.82 9.92 -8.36
CA ASN A 143 2.27 8.60 -8.68
C ASN A 143 3.37 7.56 -8.95
N VAL A 144 4.41 7.91 -9.72
CA VAL A 144 5.52 6.99 -9.96
C VAL A 144 6.18 6.56 -8.65
N PHE A 145 6.58 7.51 -7.81
CA PHE A 145 7.21 7.18 -6.52
C PHE A 145 6.28 6.46 -5.56
N PHE A 146 4.99 6.79 -5.56
CA PHE A 146 3.98 6.09 -4.78
C PHE A 146 3.87 4.62 -5.18
N GLU A 147 3.81 4.31 -6.47
CA GLU A 147 3.75 2.93 -6.96
C GLU A 147 5.04 2.17 -6.69
N LEU A 148 6.21 2.81 -6.80
CA LEU A 148 7.48 2.20 -6.42
C LEU A 148 7.54 1.90 -4.91
N ALA A 149 6.97 2.76 -4.07
CA ALA A 149 6.80 2.50 -2.64
C ALA A 149 5.85 1.31 -2.41
N SER A 150 4.71 1.28 -3.10
CA SER A 150 3.69 0.22 -3.02
C SER A 150 4.24 -1.16 -3.38
N VAL A 151 5.09 -1.27 -4.41
CA VAL A 151 5.78 -2.51 -4.77
C VAL A 151 6.64 -3.02 -3.60
N ASN A 152 7.42 -2.14 -2.97
CA ASN A 152 8.25 -2.51 -1.81
C ASN A 152 7.39 -2.84 -0.58
N TYR A 153 6.31 -2.11 -0.34
CA TYR A 153 5.33 -2.36 0.72
C TYR A 153 4.73 -3.76 0.60
N ASN A 154 4.27 -4.14 -0.60
CA ASN A 154 3.72 -5.47 -0.86
C ASN A 154 4.79 -6.58 -0.70
N GLY A 155 6.04 -6.31 -1.07
CA GLY A 155 7.16 -7.23 -0.86
C GLY A 155 7.43 -7.57 0.61
N ILE A 156 7.14 -6.65 1.54
CA ILE A 156 7.30 -6.86 2.98
C ILE A 156 6.27 -7.87 3.52
N LEU A 157 5.07 -7.91 2.95
CA LEU A 157 3.96 -8.75 3.44
C LEU A 157 4.38 -10.22 3.63
N SER A 158 5.09 -10.78 2.67
CA SER A 158 5.56 -12.17 2.73
C SER A 158 6.60 -12.44 3.83
N ARG A 159 7.22 -11.38 4.38
CA ARG A 159 8.23 -11.47 5.44
C ARG A 159 7.66 -11.31 6.84
N ILE A 160 6.50 -10.66 6.97
CA ILE A 160 5.86 -10.36 8.27
C ILE A 160 4.74 -11.33 8.61
N THR A 161 4.33 -12.19 7.68
CA THR A 161 3.25 -13.15 7.89
C THR A 161 3.52 -14.49 7.21
N THR A 162 2.83 -15.53 7.66
CA THR A 162 2.86 -16.87 7.06
C THR A 162 1.85 -16.99 5.92
N LYS A 163 2.04 -17.97 5.03
CA LYS A 163 1.16 -18.20 3.87
C LYS A 163 -0.31 -18.34 4.25
N ASP A 164 -0.60 -18.97 5.41
CA ASP A 164 -1.96 -19.20 5.90
C ASP A 164 -2.68 -17.92 6.36
N ARG A 165 -1.92 -16.84 6.61
CA ARG A 165 -2.42 -15.59 7.18
C ARG A 165 -2.28 -14.39 6.24
N VAL A 166 -1.61 -14.55 5.10
CA VAL A 166 -1.40 -13.48 4.12
C VAL A 166 -2.71 -12.78 3.77
N GLY A 167 -3.79 -13.55 3.54
CA GLY A 167 -5.10 -12.98 3.22
C GLY A 167 -5.67 -12.11 4.33
N ALA A 168 -5.58 -12.56 5.59
CA ALA A 168 -6.09 -11.80 6.74
C ALA A 168 -5.27 -10.52 7.01
N VAL A 169 -3.95 -10.60 6.90
CA VAL A 169 -3.06 -9.44 7.09
C VAL A 169 -3.22 -8.44 5.94
N SER A 170 -3.30 -8.92 4.70
CA SER A 170 -3.59 -8.09 3.53
C SER A 170 -4.94 -7.37 3.67
N GLY A 171 -6.00 -8.09 4.08
CA GLY A 171 -7.31 -7.50 4.33
C GLY A 171 -7.30 -6.44 5.43
N LEU A 172 -6.50 -6.64 6.50
CA LEU A 172 -6.30 -5.63 7.54
C LEU A 172 -5.64 -4.36 6.97
N GLY A 173 -4.57 -4.48 6.17
CA GLY A 173 -3.91 -3.35 5.53
C GLY A 173 -4.88 -2.56 4.66
N TRP A 174 -5.57 -3.22 3.75
CA TRP A 174 -6.59 -2.59 2.89
C TRP A 174 -7.67 -1.88 3.71
N GLY A 175 -8.18 -2.54 4.77
CA GLY A 175 -9.16 -1.93 5.68
C GLY A 175 -8.63 -0.67 6.34
N MET A 176 -7.39 -0.68 6.81
CA MET A 176 -6.73 0.50 7.39
C MET A 176 -6.56 1.62 6.36
N GLY A 177 -6.16 1.30 5.12
CA GLY A 177 -6.05 2.26 4.03
C GLY A 177 -7.38 2.93 3.71
N TYR A 178 -8.46 2.18 3.56
CA TYR A 178 -9.80 2.73 3.33
C TYR A 178 -10.25 3.64 4.47
N ILE A 179 -10.09 3.21 5.72
CA ILE A 179 -10.47 4.03 6.89
C ILE A 179 -9.61 5.30 6.91
N GLY A 180 -8.30 5.21 6.66
CA GLY A 180 -7.40 6.36 6.59
C GLY A 180 -7.82 7.37 5.52
N GLY A 181 -8.16 6.90 4.33
CA GLY A 181 -8.66 7.74 3.23
C GLY A 181 -9.97 8.45 3.58
N ILE A 182 -10.94 7.72 4.15
CA ILE A 182 -12.24 8.29 4.57
C ILE A 182 -12.03 9.34 5.66
N VAL A 183 -11.26 9.04 6.70
CA VAL A 183 -10.99 9.97 7.80
C VAL A 183 -10.34 11.24 7.27
N LEU A 184 -9.35 11.13 6.40
CA LEU A 184 -8.68 12.30 5.85
C LEU A 184 -9.61 13.14 4.95
N LEU A 185 -10.41 12.49 4.09
CA LEU A 185 -11.38 13.21 3.25
C LEU A 185 -12.42 13.93 4.10
N LEU A 186 -12.86 13.35 5.22
CA LEU A 186 -13.75 14.03 6.17
C LEU A 186 -13.07 15.23 6.80
N ILE A 187 -11.80 15.13 7.20
CA ILE A 187 -11.03 16.25 7.75
C ILE A 187 -10.91 17.37 6.71
N VAL A 188 -10.59 17.03 5.46
CA VAL A 188 -10.49 18.02 4.37
C VAL A 188 -11.86 18.65 4.09
N TYR A 189 -12.91 17.86 4.05
CA TYR A 189 -14.27 18.36 3.79
C TYR A 189 -14.73 19.35 4.88
N VAL A 190 -14.66 18.95 6.15
CA VAL A 190 -15.11 19.77 7.28
C VAL A 190 -14.20 20.98 7.50
N GLY A 191 -12.88 20.80 7.40
CA GLY A 191 -11.93 21.87 7.72
C GLY A 191 -11.70 22.88 6.61
N PHE A 192 -11.89 22.52 5.34
CA PHE A 192 -11.49 23.36 4.21
C PHE A 192 -12.59 23.60 3.17
N ILE A 193 -13.51 22.64 2.98
CA ILE A 193 -14.54 22.76 1.94
C ILE A 193 -15.85 23.29 2.54
N ASN A 194 -16.24 22.80 3.70
CA ASN A 194 -17.46 23.23 4.38
C ASN A 194 -17.18 23.62 5.85
N PRO A 195 -16.54 24.78 6.10
CA PRO A 195 -16.16 25.23 7.44
C PRO A 195 -17.37 25.59 8.34
N GLU A 196 -18.59 25.65 7.80
CA GLU A 196 -19.81 25.93 8.58
C GLU A 196 -20.28 24.74 9.44
N VAL A 197 -19.69 23.56 9.26
CA VAL A 197 -20.03 22.34 10.00
C VAL A 197 -19.10 22.14 11.21
N GLY A 198 -18.04 22.95 11.35
CA GLY A 198 -17.03 22.89 12.43
C GLY A 198 -17.24 23.93 13.50
#